data_d9fb1d187d893befacf96021f2ad989f
#
_entry.id   d9fb1d187d893befacf96021f2ad989f
#
_cell.length_a   1.000
_cell.length_b   1.000
_cell.length_c   1.000
_cell.angle_alpha   90.00
_cell.angle_beta   90.00
_cell.angle_gamma   90.00
#
_symmetry.space_group_name_H-M   'P 1'
#
loop_
_entity.id
_entity.type
_entity.pdbx_description
1 polymer ?
#
loop_
_entity_poly.entity_id
_entity_poly.type
_entity_poly.pdbx_seq_one_letter_code
_entity_poly.pdbx_strand_id
1 'polypeptide(L)'
;MTRELRKVHQFNTFSIASPLQHAIARYLSQYPDAWKGLSAFFQAKRDLLAGLLRGSGFEPVPAAGTYFQLVDYGALSQSCDTDFADRLIREAKIAAIPLSPFYAAPPPMTLLRLCIAKRDETLEAAADRLLKFARAL
;
A
#
# COMPACT_ATOMS: atom_id res chain seq x y z
N MET A 1 26.76 11.62 8.25
CA MET A 1 25.34 11.26 8.43
C MET A 1 25.13 9.78 8.69
N THR A 2 25.48 8.84 7.80
CA THR A 2 25.27 7.38 7.99
C THR A 2 25.84 6.82 9.30
N ARG A 3 27.06 7.24 9.70
CA ARG A 3 27.70 6.79 10.96
C ARG A 3 26.86 7.17 12.19
N GLU A 4 26.33 8.38 12.23
CA GLU A 4 25.53 8.86 13.37
C GLU A 4 24.14 8.20 13.40
N LEU A 5 23.54 7.98 12.23
CA LEU A 5 22.30 7.19 12.14
C LEU A 5 22.48 5.75 12.65
N ARG A 6 23.61 5.10 12.35
CA ARG A 6 23.92 3.75 12.88
C ARG A 6 24.04 3.73 14.39
N LYS A 7 24.62 4.77 15.01
CA LYS A 7 24.70 4.87 16.46
C LYS A 7 23.33 4.98 17.12
N VAL A 8 22.42 5.76 16.53
CA VAL A 8 21.04 5.87 17.03
C VAL A 8 20.30 4.55 16.82
N HIS A 9 20.42 3.97 15.63
CA HIS A 9 19.74 2.72 15.25
C HIS A 9 20.09 1.56 16.16
N GLN A 10 21.36 1.40 16.55
CA GLN A 10 21.79 0.30 17.41
C GLN A 10 21.10 0.32 18.79
N PHE A 11 20.72 1.49 19.30
CA PHE A 11 20.02 1.60 20.58
C PHE A 11 18.49 1.61 20.40
N ASN A 12 18.00 2.09 19.27
CA ASN A 12 16.56 2.15 18.99
C ASN A 12 15.99 0.78 18.60
N THR A 13 16.68 0.04 17.75
CA THR A 13 16.24 -1.27 17.25
C THR A 13 16.81 -2.42 18.08
N PHE A 14 18.06 -2.27 18.56
CA PHE A 14 18.86 -3.27 19.27
C PHE A 14 19.04 -4.56 18.46
N SER A 15 18.02 -5.43 18.41
CA SER A 15 18.01 -6.61 17.56
C SER A 15 16.58 -6.98 17.14
N ILE A 16 16.47 -7.60 15.97
CA ILE A 16 15.22 -8.20 15.52
C ILE A 16 15.00 -9.51 16.28
N ALA A 17 13.74 -9.88 16.52
CA ALA A 17 13.37 -11.12 17.22
C ALA A 17 14.08 -12.34 16.64
N SER A 18 14.92 -12.96 17.44
CA SER A 18 15.76 -14.12 17.02
C SER A 18 14.94 -15.28 16.42
N PRO A 19 13.76 -15.66 16.95
CA PRO A 19 12.94 -16.71 16.34
C PRO A 19 12.55 -16.43 14.89
N LEU A 20 12.27 -15.16 14.55
CA LEU A 20 11.92 -14.77 13.17
C LEU A 20 13.13 -14.87 12.24
N GLN A 21 14.32 -14.50 12.71
CA GLN A 21 15.56 -14.64 11.93
C GLN A 21 15.84 -16.12 11.63
N HIS A 22 15.71 -17.01 12.62
CA HIS A 22 15.86 -18.44 12.42
C HIS A 22 14.79 -19.02 11.48
N ALA A 23 13.54 -18.57 11.60
CA ALA A 23 12.46 -19.02 10.73
C ALA A 23 12.72 -18.63 9.26
N ILE A 24 13.12 -17.38 9.00
CA ILE A 24 13.45 -16.91 7.64
C ILE A 24 14.68 -17.66 7.10
N ALA A 25 15.74 -17.80 7.89
CA ALA A 25 16.94 -18.53 7.47
C ALA A 25 16.61 -19.97 7.08
N ARG A 26 15.83 -20.68 7.91
CA ARG A 26 15.39 -22.05 7.63
C ARG A 26 14.50 -22.09 6.37
N TYR A 27 13.55 -21.18 6.24
CA TYR A 27 12.66 -21.11 5.08
C TYR A 27 13.46 -20.92 3.78
N LEU A 28 14.36 -19.94 3.73
CA LEU A 28 15.17 -19.68 2.54
C LEU A 28 16.16 -20.79 2.22
N SER A 29 16.66 -21.51 3.25
CA SER A 29 17.49 -22.70 3.05
C SER A 29 16.72 -23.86 2.43
N GLN A 30 15.44 -24.03 2.80
CA GLN A 30 14.55 -25.06 2.23
C GLN A 30 14.01 -24.67 0.86
N TYR A 31 13.76 -23.38 0.65
CA TYR A 31 13.14 -22.82 -0.55
C TYR A 31 13.97 -21.65 -1.10
N PRO A 32 15.17 -21.90 -1.66
CA PRO A 32 16.09 -20.84 -2.09
C PRO A 32 15.52 -19.94 -3.19
N ASP A 33 14.52 -20.41 -3.91
CA ASP A 33 13.87 -19.71 -5.02
C ASP A 33 12.52 -19.05 -4.66
N ALA A 34 12.12 -19.12 -3.39
CA ALA A 34 10.80 -18.61 -2.93
C ALA A 34 10.53 -17.14 -3.29
N TRP A 35 11.59 -16.32 -3.41
CA TRP A 35 11.48 -14.90 -3.74
C TRP A 35 11.38 -14.62 -5.24
N LYS A 36 11.83 -15.54 -6.12
CA LYS A 36 11.91 -15.32 -7.58
C LYS A 36 10.55 -15.10 -8.23
N GLY A 37 9.50 -15.73 -7.71
CA GLY A 37 8.14 -15.59 -8.21
C GLY A 37 7.40 -14.33 -7.75
N LEU A 38 7.91 -13.60 -6.75
CA LEU A 38 7.20 -12.48 -6.12
C LEU A 38 6.96 -11.30 -7.07
N SER A 39 7.87 -11.04 -8.00
CA SER A 39 7.70 -9.96 -8.99
C SER A 39 6.45 -10.18 -9.85
N ALA A 40 6.33 -11.35 -10.47
CA ALA A 40 5.17 -11.68 -11.30
C ALA A 40 3.88 -11.76 -10.47
N PHE A 41 3.97 -12.30 -9.25
CA PHE A 41 2.83 -12.38 -8.32
C PHE A 41 2.27 -10.99 -7.99
N PHE A 42 3.11 -10.05 -7.56
CA PHE A 42 2.65 -8.70 -7.23
C PHE A 42 2.29 -7.87 -8.46
N GLN A 43 2.94 -8.13 -9.60
CA GLN A 43 2.53 -7.54 -10.88
C GLN A 43 1.07 -7.90 -11.21
N ALA A 44 0.71 -9.18 -11.14
CA ALA A 44 -0.65 -9.62 -11.41
C ALA A 44 -1.68 -8.98 -10.45
N LYS A 45 -1.36 -8.90 -9.14
CA LYS A 45 -2.22 -8.24 -8.14
C LYS A 45 -2.44 -6.75 -8.44
N ARG A 46 -1.38 -6.05 -8.84
CA ARG A 46 -1.44 -4.64 -9.23
C ARG A 46 -2.32 -4.46 -10.47
N ASP A 47 -2.08 -5.26 -11.49
CA ASP A 47 -2.80 -5.18 -12.75
C ASP A 47 -4.29 -5.51 -12.58
N LEU A 48 -4.62 -6.49 -11.71
CA LEU A 48 -5.99 -6.79 -11.31
C LEU A 48 -6.66 -5.56 -10.67
N LEU A 49 -6.07 -4.99 -9.62
CA LEU A 49 -6.66 -3.83 -8.95
C LEU A 49 -6.78 -2.62 -9.89
N ALA A 50 -5.76 -2.33 -10.69
CA ALA A 50 -5.79 -1.25 -11.66
C ALA A 50 -6.90 -1.44 -12.71
N GLY A 51 -7.11 -2.68 -13.17
CA GLY A 51 -8.20 -3.01 -14.09
C GLY A 51 -9.58 -2.79 -13.46
N LEU A 52 -9.76 -3.22 -12.22
CA LEU A 52 -11.01 -3.08 -11.47
C LEU A 52 -11.38 -1.62 -11.17
N LEU A 53 -10.38 -0.76 -10.95
CA LEU A 53 -10.59 0.67 -10.66
C LEU A 53 -10.76 1.54 -11.91
N ARG A 54 -10.63 0.99 -13.12
CA ARG A 54 -10.71 1.76 -14.35
C ARG A 54 -12.05 2.48 -14.48
N GLY A 55 -11.98 3.80 -14.69
CA GLY A 55 -13.17 4.66 -14.84
C GLY A 55 -13.92 4.92 -13.55
N SER A 56 -13.35 4.60 -12.38
CA SER A 56 -13.98 4.84 -11.08
C SER A 56 -13.76 6.26 -10.54
N GLY A 57 -12.82 7.01 -11.11
CA GLY A 57 -12.30 8.27 -10.53
C GLY A 57 -11.17 8.04 -9.51
N PHE A 58 -10.87 6.79 -9.13
CA PHE A 58 -9.63 6.42 -8.47
C PHE A 58 -8.62 6.03 -9.54
N GLU A 59 -7.64 6.87 -9.79
CA GLU A 59 -6.65 6.65 -10.85
C GLU A 59 -5.37 6.00 -10.29
N PRO A 60 -5.07 4.74 -10.66
CA PRO A 60 -3.84 4.08 -10.23
C PRO A 60 -2.61 4.80 -10.77
N VAL A 61 -1.69 5.19 -9.88
CA VAL A 61 -0.41 5.79 -10.26
C VAL A 61 0.55 4.67 -10.70
N PRO A 62 1.26 4.80 -11.82
CA PRO A 62 2.22 3.79 -12.26
C PRO A 62 3.25 3.47 -11.19
N ALA A 63 3.44 2.18 -10.91
CA ALA A 63 4.38 1.68 -9.91
C ALA A 63 5.31 0.61 -10.51
N ALA A 64 6.61 0.81 -10.36
CA ALA A 64 7.63 -0.11 -10.86
C ALA A 64 7.88 -1.31 -9.94
N GLY A 65 7.30 -1.34 -8.75
CA GLY A 65 7.52 -2.40 -7.77
C GLY A 65 6.68 -2.23 -6.52
N THR A 66 7.05 -2.94 -5.46
CA THR A 66 6.38 -2.95 -4.16
C THR A 66 5.02 -3.70 -4.17
N TYR A 67 4.47 -3.89 -2.98
CA TYR A 67 3.13 -4.46 -2.76
C TYR A 67 2.09 -3.40 -2.37
N PHE A 68 2.39 -2.14 -2.67
CA PHE A 68 1.48 -1.03 -2.54
C PHE A 68 1.11 -0.47 -3.90
N GLN A 69 -0.12 0.03 -4.00
CA GLN A 69 -0.59 0.81 -5.13
C GLN A 69 -0.99 2.21 -4.63
N LEU A 70 -0.40 3.23 -5.21
CA LEU A 70 -0.90 4.59 -5.04
C LEU A 70 -2.08 4.81 -5.98
N VAL A 71 -3.10 5.47 -5.46
CA VAL A 71 -4.27 5.91 -6.24
C VAL A 71 -4.49 7.40 -6.03
N ASP A 72 -4.72 8.10 -7.12
CA ASP A 72 -5.17 9.49 -7.11
C ASP A 72 -6.70 9.52 -7.06
N TYR A 73 -7.26 10.29 -6.12
CA TYR A 73 -8.72 10.51 -6.00
C TYR A 73 -9.13 11.93 -6.36
N GLY A 74 -8.25 12.74 -6.93
CA GLY A 74 -8.49 14.15 -7.25
C GLY A 74 -9.67 14.41 -8.16
N ALA A 75 -10.05 13.42 -8.99
CA ALA A 75 -11.26 13.49 -9.80
C ALA A 75 -12.56 13.36 -8.99
N LEU A 76 -12.50 12.80 -7.77
CA LEU A 76 -13.66 12.55 -6.90
C LEU A 76 -13.81 13.63 -5.83
N SER A 77 -12.71 14.16 -5.29
CA SER A 77 -12.73 15.12 -4.18
C SER A 77 -11.44 15.93 -4.11
N GLN A 78 -11.57 17.18 -3.64
CA GLN A 78 -10.45 18.06 -3.31
C GLN A 78 -10.17 18.15 -1.80
N SER A 79 -10.82 17.31 -0.99
CA SER A 79 -10.54 17.24 0.45
C SER A 79 -9.13 16.71 0.69
N CYS A 80 -8.53 17.04 1.85
CA CYS A 80 -7.20 16.52 2.20
C CYS A 80 -7.23 14.99 2.33
N ASP A 81 -6.08 14.37 2.11
CA ASP A 81 -5.95 12.91 2.04
C ASP A 81 -6.28 12.21 3.37
N THR A 82 -6.04 12.86 4.51
CA THR A 82 -6.41 12.35 5.83
C THR A 82 -7.93 12.27 6.00
N ASP A 83 -8.65 13.33 5.65
CA ASP A 83 -10.11 13.38 5.75
C ASP A 83 -10.77 12.42 4.76
N PHE A 84 -10.22 12.33 3.56
CA PHE A 84 -10.72 11.39 2.55
C PHE A 84 -10.48 9.93 2.95
N ALA A 85 -9.31 9.61 3.54
CA ALA A 85 -9.03 8.29 4.09
C ALA A 85 -10.01 7.93 5.23
N ASP A 86 -10.30 8.87 6.13
CA ASP A 86 -11.29 8.68 7.19
C ASP A 86 -12.70 8.41 6.65
N ARG A 87 -13.10 9.13 5.60
CA ARG A 87 -14.38 8.88 4.92
C ARG A 87 -14.43 7.49 4.30
N LEU A 88 -13.36 7.04 3.64
CA LEU A 88 -13.27 5.68 3.09
C LEU A 88 -13.46 4.60 4.17
N ILE A 89 -12.88 4.80 5.35
CA ILE A 89 -13.07 3.87 6.47
C ILE A 89 -14.52 3.85 6.93
N ARG A 90 -15.13 5.02 7.11
CA ARG A 90 -16.48 5.13 7.67
C ARG A 90 -17.57 4.68 6.68
N GLU A 91 -17.45 5.09 5.42
CA GLU A 91 -18.48 4.92 4.40
C GLU A 91 -18.27 3.66 3.54
N ALA A 92 -17.03 3.42 3.07
CA ALA A 92 -16.70 2.29 2.21
C ALA A 92 -16.14 1.07 2.95
N LYS A 93 -15.76 1.21 4.24
CA LYS A 93 -15.06 0.17 5.02
C LYS A 93 -13.73 -0.25 4.37
N ILE A 94 -13.03 0.71 3.79
CA ILE A 94 -11.71 0.55 3.16
C ILE A 94 -10.69 1.36 3.95
N ALA A 95 -9.66 0.70 4.45
CA ALA A 95 -8.51 1.35 5.07
C ALA A 95 -7.46 1.66 4.00
N ALA A 96 -7.25 2.94 3.72
CA ALA A 96 -6.18 3.45 2.89
C ALA A 96 -5.23 4.31 3.74
N ILE A 97 -4.00 4.47 3.31
CA ILE A 97 -3.02 5.26 4.02
C ILE A 97 -2.85 6.60 3.30
N PRO A 98 -3.16 7.74 3.96
CA PRO A 98 -2.87 9.06 3.43
C PRO A 98 -1.35 9.29 3.39
N LEU A 99 -0.87 10.08 2.43
CA LEU A 99 0.56 10.33 2.25
C LEU A 99 1.06 11.60 2.93
N SER A 100 0.21 12.60 3.11
CA SER A 100 0.60 13.88 3.71
C SER A 100 1.30 13.75 5.08
N PRO A 101 0.94 12.79 5.97
CA PRO A 101 1.63 12.64 7.26
C PRO A 101 3.09 12.21 7.16
N PHE A 102 3.57 11.76 5.99
CA PHE A 102 4.98 11.42 5.78
C PHE A 102 5.85 12.63 5.40
N TYR A 103 5.27 13.81 5.27
CA TYR A 103 5.97 15.03 4.90
C TYR A 103 5.96 16.04 6.05
N ALA A 104 7.08 16.72 6.28
CA ALA A 104 7.14 17.84 7.21
C ALA A 104 6.33 19.06 6.70
N ALA A 105 6.31 19.25 5.38
CA ALA A 105 5.50 20.23 4.68
C ALA A 105 4.92 19.55 3.42
N PRO A 106 3.71 18.95 3.53
CA PRO A 106 3.14 18.22 2.41
C PRO A 106 2.76 19.17 1.27
N PRO A 107 3.11 18.84 0.02
CA PRO A 107 2.56 19.53 -1.13
C PRO A 107 1.05 19.22 -1.23
N PRO A 108 0.26 20.04 -1.93
CA PRO A 108 -1.11 19.66 -2.27
C PRO A 108 -1.13 18.32 -2.99
N MET A 109 -1.88 17.35 -2.48
CA MET A 109 -1.95 16.02 -3.06
C MET A 109 -3.28 15.35 -2.76
N THR A 110 -3.72 14.51 -3.69
CA THR A 110 -4.94 13.70 -3.62
C THR A 110 -4.59 12.21 -3.74
N LEU A 111 -3.53 11.79 -3.02
CA LEU A 111 -2.97 10.45 -3.14
C LEU A 111 -3.25 9.61 -1.90
N LEU A 112 -3.67 8.38 -2.12
CA LEU A 112 -3.80 7.35 -1.11
C LEU A 112 -2.97 6.12 -1.47
N ARG A 113 -2.52 5.39 -0.47
CA ARG A 113 -1.78 4.14 -0.63
C ARG A 113 -2.64 2.96 -0.22
N LEU A 114 -2.86 2.04 -1.16
CA LEU A 114 -3.55 0.77 -0.95
C LEU A 114 -2.53 -0.38 -0.90
N CYS A 115 -2.85 -1.44 -0.14
CA CYS A 115 -2.04 -2.65 -0.06
C CYS A 115 -2.63 -3.71 -1.00
N ILE A 116 -1.84 -4.15 -2.00
CA ILE A 116 -2.23 -5.20 -2.96
C ILE A 116 -1.83 -6.62 -2.50
N ALA A 117 -1.12 -6.76 -1.39
CA ALA A 117 -0.77 -8.07 -0.81
C ALA A 117 -1.99 -8.71 -0.15
N LYS A 118 -3.02 -8.97 -0.94
CA LYS A 118 -4.31 -9.55 -0.53
C LYS A 118 -4.69 -10.68 -1.49
N ARG A 119 -5.69 -11.48 -1.10
CA ARG A 119 -6.31 -12.43 -2.02
C ARG A 119 -7.10 -11.70 -3.10
N ASP A 120 -7.29 -12.31 -4.27
CA ASP A 120 -7.99 -11.68 -5.39
C ASP A 120 -9.41 -11.30 -5.00
N GLU A 121 -10.13 -12.18 -4.31
CA GLU A 121 -11.50 -11.93 -3.85
C GLU A 121 -11.58 -10.72 -2.91
N THR A 122 -10.49 -10.47 -2.14
CA THR A 122 -10.42 -9.29 -1.26
C THR A 122 -10.22 -8.02 -2.07
N LEU A 123 -9.41 -8.07 -3.13
CA LEU A 123 -9.18 -6.92 -4.03
C LEU A 123 -10.44 -6.60 -4.82
N GLU A 124 -11.15 -7.61 -5.33
CA GLU A 124 -12.42 -7.47 -6.03
C GLU A 124 -13.49 -6.84 -5.13
N ALA A 125 -13.67 -7.39 -3.93
CA ALA A 125 -14.62 -6.83 -2.96
C ALA A 125 -14.27 -5.41 -2.51
N ALA A 126 -12.98 -5.08 -2.42
CA ALA A 126 -12.53 -3.72 -2.11
C ALA A 126 -12.81 -2.77 -3.28
N ALA A 127 -12.52 -3.18 -4.51
CA ALA A 127 -12.81 -2.39 -5.69
C ALA A 127 -14.32 -2.10 -5.83
N ASP A 128 -15.18 -3.10 -5.61
CA ASP A 128 -16.65 -2.92 -5.63
C ASP A 128 -17.11 -1.86 -4.61
N ARG A 129 -16.52 -1.85 -3.42
CA ARG A 129 -16.83 -0.85 -2.39
C ARG A 129 -16.35 0.55 -2.79
N LEU A 130 -15.14 0.66 -3.36
CA LEU A 130 -14.61 1.92 -3.87
C LEU A 130 -15.45 2.47 -5.02
N LEU A 131 -15.88 1.62 -5.95
CA LEU A 131 -16.79 2.00 -7.05
C LEU A 131 -18.15 2.48 -6.54
N LYS A 132 -18.74 1.81 -5.55
CA LYS A 132 -20.00 2.23 -4.92
C LYS A 132 -19.83 3.57 -4.20
N PHE A 133 -18.74 3.74 -3.48
CA PHE A 133 -18.42 4.98 -2.79
C PHE A 133 -18.24 6.14 -3.80
N ALA A 134 -17.47 5.94 -4.86
CA ALA A 134 -17.27 6.97 -5.89
C ALA A 134 -18.57 7.43 -6.57
N ARG A 135 -19.53 6.51 -6.76
CA ARG A 135 -20.84 6.84 -7.35
C ARG A 135 -21.77 7.61 -6.39
N ALA A 136 -21.46 7.59 -5.10
CA ALA A 136 -22.24 8.27 -4.07
C ALA A 136 -21.69 9.67 -3.72
N LEU A 137 -20.56 10.07 -4.32
CA LEU A 137 -19.96 11.40 -4.18
C LEU A 137 -20.58 12.40 -5.18
#